data_a109f9bb60a0a1a6003176cefd77a674
#
_entry.id   a109f9bb60a0a1a6003176cefd77a674
#
_cell.length_a   1.000
_cell.length_b   1.000
_cell.length_c   1.000
_cell.angle_alpha   90.00
_cell.angle_beta   90.00
_cell.angle_gamma   90.00
#
_symmetry.space_group_name_H-M   'P 1'
#
loop_
_entity.id
_entity.type
_entity.pdbx_description
1 polymer ?
#
loop_
_entity_poly.entity_id
_entity_poly.type
_entity_poly.pdbx_seq_one_letter_code
_entity_poly.pdbx_strand_id
1 'polypeptide(L)'
;KPAAVLGSVSCGMPQLEEEYIEEYVSLPVSLFGEGEFFILRASGDSMIGAGINSGDMIVIRKQSTASDGDIVVALVDNESTLKRFFLDTERRCVRLHPENKKYPDIYTQNCTVQGVAVHVIKSLE
;
A
#
# COMPACT_ATOMS: atom_id res chain seq x y z
N LYS A 1 -1.58 -13.61 -14.40
CA LYS A 1 -2.55 -13.76 -13.31
C LYS A 1 -3.32 -12.45 -13.13
N PRO A 2 -4.64 -12.48 -13.07
CA PRO A 2 -5.39 -11.24 -12.97
C PRO A 2 -5.19 -10.56 -11.61
N ALA A 3 -5.12 -9.24 -11.63
CA ALA A 3 -5.05 -8.42 -10.44
C ALA A 3 -6.10 -7.31 -10.55
N ALA A 4 -6.82 -7.08 -9.47
CA ALA A 4 -7.82 -6.02 -9.41
C ALA A 4 -7.16 -4.66 -9.27
N VAL A 5 -7.59 -3.69 -10.07
CA VAL A 5 -7.16 -2.29 -9.91
C VAL A 5 -8.20 -1.57 -9.08
N LEU A 6 -7.79 -1.07 -7.94
CA LEU A 6 -8.66 -0.35 -7.01
C LEU A 6 -8.41 1.15 -7.13
N GLY A 7 -9.30 1.94 -6.56
CA GLY A 7 -9.13 3.37 -6.50
C GLY A 7 -8.10 3.82 -5.47
N SER A 8 -8.23 5.05 -4.99
CA SER A 8 -7.28 5.66 -4.06
C SER A 8 -7.22 4.94 -2.72
N VAL A 9 -6.01 4.78 -2.17
CA VAL A 9 -5.78 4.20 -0.84
C VAL A 9 -6.29 5.08 0.29
N SER A 10 -6.52 6.36 0.05
CA SER A 10 -6.95 7.30 1.09
C SER A 10 -8.42 7.12 1.51
N CYS A 11 -9.16 6.22 0.87
CA CYS A 11 -10.61 6.09 1.05
C CYS A 11 -11.04 4.93 1.93
N GLY A 12 -10.16 4.34 2.70
CA GLY A 12 -10.55 3.30 3.64
C GLY A 12 -11.23 2.10 2.99
N MET A 13 -10.55 1.41 2.10
CA MET A 13 -11.10 0.23 1.44
C MET A 13 -10.53 -1.04 2.05
N PRO A 14 -11.21 -1.60 3.07
CA PRO A 14 -10.66 -2.74 3.81
C PRO A 14 -10.71 -4.05 3.04
N GLN A 15 -11.46 -4.12 1.94
CA GLN A 15 -11.69 -5.37 1.22
C GLN A 15 -11.68 -5.15 -0.29
N LEU A 16 -11.42 -6.24 -1.03
CA LEU A 16 -11.50 -6.27 -2.48
C LEU A 16 -12.96 -6.48 -2.91
N GLU A 17 -13.81 -5.54 -2.60
CA GLU A 17 -15.21 -5.60 -2.99
C GLU A 17 -15.39 -5.15 -4.43
N GLU A 18 -16.26 -5.84 -5.15
CA GLU A 18 -16.46 -5.62 -6.58
C GLU A 18 -16.80 -4.16 -6.91
N GLU A 19 -17.53 -3.48 -6.04
CA GLU A 19 -17.91 -2.08 -6.26
C GLU A 19 -16.73 -1.11 -6.26
N TYR A 20 -15.58 -1.51 -5.70
CA TYR A 20 -14.36 -0.67 -5.65
C TYR A 20 -13.37 -1.03 -6.75
N ILE A 21 -13.63 -2.05 -7.52
CA ILE A 21 -12.72 -2.52 -8.57
C ILE A 21 -12.98 -1.75 -9.85
N GLU A 22 -11.97 -1.00 -10.32
CA GLU A 22 -12.05 -0.25 -11.57
C GLU A 22 -11.89 -1.17 -12.78
N GLU A 23 -10.94 -2.11 -12.70
CA GLU A 23 -10.66 -3.04 -13.78
C GLU A 23 -9.80 -4.20 -13.27
N TYR A 24 -9.59 -5.20 -14.11
CA TYR A 24 -8.62 -6.26 -13.88
C TYR A 24 -7.51 -6.18 -14.91
N VAL A 25 -6.28 -6.42 -14.48
CA VAL A 25 -5.13 -6.50 -15.36
C VAL A 25 -4.40 -7.81 -15.12
N SER A 26 -3.76 -8.32 -16.16
CA SER A 26 -2.92 -9.52 -16.04
C SER A 26 -1.51 -9.13 -15.67
N LEU A 27 -0.97 -9.76 -14.62
CA LEU A 27 0.40 -9.55 -14.18
C LEU A 27 1.21 -10.81 -14.49
N PRO A 28 2.21 -10.73 -15.40
CA PRO A 28 3.04 -11.88 -15.70
C PRO A 28 3.86 -12.33 -14.49
N VAL A 29 3.82 -13.62 -14.20
CA VAL A 29 4.59 -14.22 -13.10
C VAL A 29 6.09 -13.98 -13.29
N SER A 30 6.56 -13.96 -14.54
CA SER A 30 7.97 -13.72 -14.86
C SER A 30 8.48 -12.36 -14.39
N LEU A 31 7.59 -11.36 -14.27
CA LEU A 31 7.97 -10.01 -13.83
C LEU A 31 7.60 -9.75 -12.38
N PHE A 32 6.48 -10.27 -11.91
CA PHE A 32 5.91 -9.92 -10.61
C PHE A 32 6.01 -11.03 -9.57
N GLY A 33 6.33 -12.25 -10.01
CA GLY A 33 6.42 -13.40 -9.13
C GLY A 33 5.06 -14.06 -8.87
N GLU A 34 5.09 -15.08 -8.03
CA GLU A 34 3.89 -15.78 -7.60
C GLU A 34 3.18 -15.01 -6.48
N GLY A 35 1.89 -15.29 -6.31
CA GLY A 35 1.09 -14.73 -5.24
C GLY A 35 -0.19 -14.09 -5.74
N GLU A 36 -0.93 -13.53 -4.81
CA GLU A 36 -2.09 -12.71 -5.11
C GLU A 36 -1.70 -11.25 -5.07
N PHE A 37 -2.13 -10.49 -6.06
CA PHE A 37 -1.82 -9.07 -6.17
C PHE A 37 -3.07 -8.26 -6.38
N PHE A 38 -3.03 -7.03 -5.92
CA PHE A 38 -3.98 -5.99 -6.32
C PHE A 38 -3.19 -4.71 -6.60
N ILE A 39 -3.83 -3.79 -7.29
CA ILE A 39 -3.19 -2.54 -7.70
C ILE A 39 -3.98 -1.38 -7.13
N LEU A 40 -3.28 -0.43 -6.53
CA LEU A 40 -3.87 0.80 -6.01
C LEU A 40 -3.33 1.98 -6.77
N ARG A 41 -4.16 3.00 -6.95
CA ARG A 41 -3.70 4.30 -7.43
C ARG A 41 -3.29 5.12 -6.22
N ALA A 42 -2.07 5.62 -6.24
CA ALA A 42 -1.58 6.49 -5.19
C ALA A 42 -2.31 7.83 -5.23
N SER A 43 -2.59 8.38 -4.07
CA SER A 43 -3.22 9.68 -3.91
C SER A 43 -2.47 10.48 -2.85
N GLY A 44 -2.24 11.77 -3.13
CA GLY A 44 -1.51 12.63 -2.22
C GLY A 44 -0.01 12.48 -2.36
N ASP A 45 0.71 13.11 -1.44
CA ASP A 45 2.16 13.26 -1.53
C ASP A 45 2.93 12.66 -0.35
N SER A 46 2.28 11.85 0.48
CA SER A 46 2.91 11.33 1.71
C SER A 46 4.07 10.38 1.45
N MET A 47 4.20 9.83 0.24
CA MET A 47 5.23 8.86 -0.11
C MET A 47 6.15 9.32 -1.25
N ILE A 48 6.23 10.62 -1.52
CA ILE A 48 7.04 11.13 -2.62
C ILE A 48 8.53 10.86 -2.43
N GLY A 49 9.00 10.82 -1.18
CA GLY A 49 10.41 10.49 -0.90
C GLY A 49 10.79 9.06 -1.25
N ALA A 50 9.82 8.17 -1.39
CA ALA A 50 10.03 6.80 -1.86
C ALA A 50 9.79 6.67 -3.36
N GLY A 51 9.60 7.78 -4.08
CA GLY A 51 9.37 7.76 -5.51
C GLY A 51 7.93 7.44 -5.90
N ILE A 52 6.99 7.58 -4.99
CA ILE A 52 5.57 7.30 -5.24
C ILE A 52 4.82 8.63 -5.30
N ASN A 53 4.36 8.99 -6.50
CA ASN A 53 3.64 10.22 -6.75
C ASN A 53 2.15 9.96 -6.94
N SER A 54 1.35 10.99 -6.74
CA SER A 54 -0.10 10.90 -6.96
C SER A 54 -0.37 10.46 -8.41
N GLY A 55 -1.26 9.49 -8.56
CA GLY A 55 -1.59 8.91 -9.86
C GLY A 55 -0.79 7.67 -10.23
N ASP A 56 0.30 7.39 -9.53
CA ASP A 56 1.07 6.17 -9.77
C ASP A 56 0.24 4.93 -9.42
N MET A 57 0.48 3.86 -10.13
CA MET A 57 -0.13 2.57 -9.84
C MET A 57 0.83 1.74 -8.99
N ILE A 58 0.36 1.29 -7.85
CA ILE A 58 1.18 0.52 -6.91
C ILE A 58 0.72 -0.92 -6.94
N VAL A 59 1.63 -1.83 -7.25
CA VAL A 59 1.36 -3.27 -7.22
C VAL A 59 1.60 -3.76 -5.81
N ILE A 60 0.56 -4.30 -5.21
CA ILE A 60 0.55 -4.78 -3.83
C ILE A 60 0.45 -6.30 -3.83
N ARG A 61 1.40 -6.96 -3.17
CA ARG A 61 1.27 -8.39 -2.88
C ARG A 61 0.44 -8.56 -1.63
N LYS A 62 -0.67 -9.27 -1.75
CA LYS A 62 -1.60 -9.49 -0.65
C LYS A 62 -0.96 -10.39 0.40
N GLN A 63 -0.79 -9.85 1.59
CA GLN A 63 -0.27 -10.58 2.75
C GLN A 63 -0.60 -9.82 4.02
N SER A 64 -0.65 -10.53 5.15
CA SER A 64 -1.00 -9.92 6.44
C SER A 64 0.19 -9.61 7.32
N THR A 65 1.40 -9.93 6.87
CA THR A 65 2.64 -9.69 7.61
C THR A 65 3.54 -8.74 6.86
N ALA A 66 4.42 -8.06 7.59
CA ALA A 66 5.39 -7.15 7.00
C ALA A 66 6.66 -7.15 7.84
N SER A 67 7.76 -6.76 7.21
CA SER A 67 9.05 -6.59 7.86
C SER A 67 9.39 -5.09 7.93
N ASP A 68 10.23 -4.72 8.87
CA ASP A 68 10.69 -3.34 9.00
C ASP A 68 11.24 -2.81 7.68
N GLY A 69 10.77 -1.64 7.30
CA GLY A 69 11.18 -0.99 6.06
C GLY A 69 10.30 -1.31 4.85
N ASP A 70 9.41 -2.29 4.95
CA ASP A 70 8.46 -2.55 3.87
C ASP A 70 7.50 -1.38 3.70
N ILE A 71 7.12 -1.09 2.45
CA ILE A 71 6.02 -0.16 2.18
C ILE A 71 4.75 -1.00 2.14
N VAL A 72 3.80 -0.68 3.00
CA VAL A 72 2.59 -1.48 3.18
C VAL A 72 1.33 -0.68 2.94
N VAL A 73 0.27 -1.38 2.59
CA VAL A 73 -1.09 -0.89 2.72
C VAL A 73 -1.58 -1.37 4.08
N ALA A 74 -1.87 -0.43 4.96
CA ALA A 74 -2.30 -0.72 6.32
C ALA A 74 -3.67 -0.10 6.58
N LEU A 75 -4.52 -0.85 7.25
CA LEU A 75 -5.82 -0.38 7.71
C LEU A 75 -5.67 0.09 9.15
N VAL A 76 -5.94 1.36 9.38
CA VAL A 76 -5.90 2.00 10.70
C VAL A 76 -7.19 2.80 10.87
N ASP A 77 -7.96 2.51 11.92
CA ASP A 77 -9.23 3.21 12.19
C ASP A 77 -10.15 3.29 10.96
N ASN A 78 -10.31 2.15 10.27
CA ASN A 78 -11.14 2.01 9.07
C ASN A 78 -10.66 2.80 7.85
N GLU A 79 -9.42 3.29 7.87
CA GLU A 79 -8.82 3.96 6.72
C GLU A 79 -7.60 3.21 6.26
N SER A 80 -7.48 3.00 4.94
CA SER A 80 -6.29 2.42 4.35
C SER A 80 -5.29 3.51 4.05
N THR A 81 -4.02 3.23 4.34
CA THR A 81 -2.94 4.16 4.07
C THR A 81 -1.73 3.40 3.55
N LEU A 82 -0.94 4.05 2.70
CA LEU A 82 0.31 3.52 2.17
C LEU A 82 1.45 4.22 2.92
N LYS A 83 2.23 3.46 3.67
CA LYS A 83 3.30 3.99 4.50
C LYS A 83 4.42 2.97 4.64
N ARG A 84 5.58 3.42 5.10
CA ARG A 84 6.67 2.51 5.45
C ARG A 84 6.44 1.96 6.85
N PHE A 85 6.52 0.64 6.94
CA PHE A 85 6.20 -0.10 8.16
C PHE A 85 7.44 -0.29 9.03
N PHE A 86 7.28 -0.07 10.33
CA PHE A 86 8.28 -0.43 11.34
C PHE A 86 7.57 -0.97 12.57
N LEU A 87 8.14 -2.00 13.17
CA LEU A 87 7.66 -2.52 14.44
C LEU A 87 8.43 -1.80 15.56
N ASP A 88 7.72 -1.06 16.39
CA ASP A 88 8.31 -0.36 17.54
C ASP A 88 8.14 -1.23 18.78
N THR A 89 9.20 -1.98 19.11
CA THR A 89 9.15 -2.93 20.21
C THR A 89 9.14 -2.25 21.57
N GLU A 90 9.75 -1.06 21.68
CA GLU A 90 9.75 -0.31 22.93
C GLU A 90 8.36 0.21 23.27
N ARG A 91 7.66 0.76 22.27
CA ARG A 91 6.31 1.28 22.44
C ARG A 91 5.24 0.21 22.29
N ARG A 92 5.62 -1.01 21.90
CA ARG A 92 4.72 -2.14 21.65
C ARG A 92 3.62 -1.79 20.64
N CYS A 93 4.01 -1.17 19.54
CA CYS A 93 3.08 -0.76 18.51
C CYS A 93 3.74 -0.79 17.14
N VAL A 94 2.96 -0.50 16.13
CA VAL A 94 3.43 -0.31 14.77
C VAL A 94 3.67 1.19 14.56
N ARG A 95 4.78 1.52 13.91
CA ARG A 95 5.05 2.87 13.46
C ARG A 95 4.92 2.89 11.93
N LEU A 96 4.03 3.70 11.44
CA LEU A 96 3.82 3.91 10.01
C LEU A 96 4.45 5.24 9.64
N HIS A 97 5.47 5.15 8.79
CA HIS A 97 6.33 6.29 8.47
C HIS A 97 6.04 6.81 7.06
N PRO A 98 5.58 8.06 6.91
CA PRO A 98 5.48 8.68 5.60
C PRO A 98 6.86 9.04 5.08
N GLU A 99 7.05 8.95 3.77
CA GLU A 99 8.29 9.38 3.11
C GLU A 99 8.13 10.83 2.64
N ASN A 100 7.77 11.70 3.59
CA ASN A 100 7.61 13.12 3.37
C ASN A 100 7.64 13.82 4.73
N LYS A 101 8.62 14.68 4.95
CA LYS A 101 8.82 15.37 6.24
C LYS A 101 7.65 16.25 6.66
N LYS A 102 6.76 16.57 5.75
CA LYS A 102 5.56 17.37 5.98
C LYS A 102 4.55 16.64 6.86
N TYR A 103 4.63 15.31 6.95
CA TYR A 103 3.67 14.49 7.68
C TYR A 103 4.34 13.77 8.84
N PRO A 104 3.64 13.63 9.99
CA PRO A 104 4.18 12.91 11.13
C PRO A 104 4.04 11.40 10.98
N ASP A 105 4.83 10.66 11.74
CA ASP A 105 4.66 9.22 11.88
C ASP A 105 3.36 8.91 12.60
N ILE A 106 2.79 7.76 12.27
CA ILE A 106 1.58 7.25 12.93
C ILE A 106 1.99 6.08 13.81
N TYR A 107 1.71 6.18 15.11
CA TYR A 107 1.93 5.10 16.06
C TYR A 107 0.59 4.47 16.40
N THR A 108 0.45 3.17 16.22
CA THR A 108 -0.83 2.49 16.43
C THR A 108 -0.65 1.07 16.93
N GLN A 109 -1.55 0.65 17.82
CA GLN A 109 -1.67 -0.76 18.22
C GLN A 109 -2.76 -1.47 17.42
N ASN A 110 -3.54 -0.73 16.63
CA ASN A 110 -4.66 -1.24 15.85
C ASN A 110 -4.40 -1.06 14.37
N CYS A 111 -3.49 -1.87 13.85
CA CYS A 111 -3.09 -1.83 12.45
C CYS A 111 -3.25 -3.21 11.84
N THR A 112 -3.94 -3.28 10.72
CA THR A 112 -4.03 -4.50 9.92
C THR A 112 -3.28 -4.29 8.62
N VAL A 113 -2.22 -5.07 8.39
CA VAL A 113 -1.50 -5.05 7.13
C VAL A 113 -2.35 -5.77 6.08
N GLN A 114 -2.61 -5.11 4.98
CA GLN A 114 -3.39 -5.67 3.87
C GLN A 114 -2.50 -6.18 2.74
N GLY A 115 -1.30 -5.66 2.65
CA GLY A 115 -0.33 -6.11 1.67
C GLY A 115 0.93 -5.26 1.68
N VAL A 116 1.91 -5.73 0.90
CA VAL A 116 3.22 -5.08 0.75
C VAL A 116 3.38 -4.58 -0.68
N ALA A 117 3.78 -3.32 -0.83
CA ALA A 117 4.05 -2.74 -2.13
C ALA A 117 5.33 -3.33 -2.70
N VAL A 118 5.24 -3.88 -3.90
CA VAL A 118 6.37 -4.56 -4.54
C VAL A 118 6.84 -3.89 -5.82
N HIS A 119 5.96 -3.13 -6.48
CA HIS A 119 6.31 -2.40 -7.70
C HIS A 119 5.51 -1.11 -7.80
N VAL A 120 6.07 -0.14 -8.51
CA VAL A 120 5.38 1.09 -8.90
C VAL A 120 5.37 1.15 -10.42
N ILE A 121 4.20 1.39 -10.99
CA ILE A 121 4.04 1.57 -12.43
C ILE A 121 3.78 3.06 -12.68
N LYS A 122 4.64 3.68 -13.47
CA LYS A 122 4.57 5.11 -13.79
C LYS A 122 4.34 5.32 -15.27
N SER A 123 3.57 6.35 -15.60
CA SER A 123 3.49 6.85 -16.96
C SER A 123 4.61 7.87 -17.18
N LEU A 124 5.25 7.83 -18.34
CA LEU A 124 6.25 8.82 -18.71
C LEU A 124 5.67 9.97 -19.55
N GLU A 125 4.38 9.92 -19.76
CA GLU A 125 3.69 10.97 -20.53
C GLU A 125 3.11 12.05 -19.62
#